data_4819be1f343ea3ab61e064554e2b7c40
#
_entry.id   4819be1f343ea3ab61e064554e2b7c40
#
_cell.length_a   1.000
_cell.length_b   1.000
_cell.length_c   1.000
_cell.angle_alpha   90.00
_cell.angle_beta   90.00
_cell.angle_gamma   90.00
#
_symmetry.space_group_name_H-M   'P 1'
#
loop_
_entity.id
_entity.type
_entity.pdbx_description
1 polymer ?
#
loop_
_entity_poly.entity_id
_entity_poly.type
_entity_poly.pdbx_seq_one_letter_code
_entity_poly.pdbx_strand_id
1 'polypeptide(L)'
;MSTAGPESAYEYHALSADSRVADVKCSSPAPAHALLTILQRDTDNNASTSELNNIVLNYVSGETKRPTGDRVQVQSAEIIEFQIQAKLHINNVPETDTVFAAAMDSISSYVNTSKRLGKGVYFSDLYSALKVTGVDRVELLSPTSELILTNFQAATCTAINLTMAGEE
;
A
#
# COMPACT_ATOMS: atom_id res chain seq x y z
N MET A 1 22.78 23.21 0.08
CA MET A 1 21.42 23.71 0.26
C MET A 1 20.42 22.59 0.15
N SER A 2 19.53 22.50 1.07
CA SER A 2 18.50 21.49 1.03
C SER A 2 17.46 21.86 -0.04
N THR A 3 17.18 20.92 -0.91
CA THR A 3 16.08 21.05 -1.86
C THR A 3 14.82 20.38 -1.35
N ALA A 4 14.92 19.67 -0.22
CA ALA A 4 13.76 19.06 0.38
C ALA A 4 12.88 20.15 0.97
N GLY A 5 11.62 20.23 0.54
CA GLY A 5 10.66 21.15 1.11
C GLY A 5 10.29 20.72 2.54
N PRO A 6 9.53 21.57 3.24
CA PRO A 6 9.06 21.23 4.57
C PRO A 6 8.28 19.90 4.60
N GLU A 7 7.58 19.57 3.53
CA GLU A 7 6.82 18.31 3.44
C GLU A 7 7.73 17.10 3.55
N SER A 8 8.85 17.11 2.81
CA SER A 8 9.82 16.00 2.88
C SER A 8 10.43 15.87 4.27
N ALA A 9 10.69 16.99 4.94
CA ALA A 9 11.24 16.98 6.28
C ALA A 9 10.25 16.36 7.27
N TYR A 10 8.97 16.73 7.17
CA TYR A 10 7.93 16.15 8.01
C TYR A 10 7.81 14.64 7.78
N GLU A 11 7.85 14.21 6.51
CA GLU A 11 7.77 12.78 6.19
C GLU A 11 8.93 12.01 6.80
N TYR A 12 10.13 12.55 6.70
CA TYR A 12 11.31 11.94 7.30
C TYR A 12 11.15 11.80 8.82
N HIS A 13 10.73 12.87 9.49
CA HIS A 13 10.56 12.84 10.94
C HIS A 13 9.45 11.88 11.36
N ALA A 14 8.35 11.82 10.60
CA ALA A 14 7.26 10.90 10.91
C ALA A 14 7.72 9.45 10.80
N LEU A 15 8.49 9.12 9.77
CA LEU A 15 9.04 7.77 9.62
C LEU A 15 10.01 7.42 10.74
N SER A 16 10.69 8.43 11.30
CA SER A 16 11.65 8.25 12.37
C SER A 16 11.01 8.16 13.75
N ALA A 17 9.74 8.57 13.87
CA ALA A 17 9.07 8.67 15.17
C ALA A 17 8.80 7.32 15.81
N ASP A 18 8.48 6.31 14.99
CA ASP A 18 8.12 4.97 15.48
C ASP A 18 8.30 3.97 14.35
N SER A 19 8.81 2.78 14.67
CA SER A 19 9.05 1.74 13.68
C SER A 19 7.77 1.18 13.07
N ARG A 20 6.62 1.41 13.72
CA ARG A 20 5.32 0.96 13.20
C ARG A 20 4.81 1.80 12.04
N VAL A 21 5.38 2.98 11.80
CA VAL A 21 5.00 3.81 10.66
C VAL A 21 5.51 3.15 9.39
N ALA A 22 4.58 2.68 8.55
CA ALA A 22 4.92 1.97 7.31
C ALA A 22 5.14 2.94 6.16
N ASP A 23 4.35 3.99 6.10
CA ASP A 23 4.44 5.00 5.04
C ASP A 23 3.82 6.29 5.55
N VAL A 24 4.18 7.40 4.95
CA VAL A 24 3.66 8.71 5.31
C VAL A 24 3.66 9.62 4.08
N LYS A 25 2.61 10.43 3.97
CA LYS A 25 2.53 11.52 3.00
C LYS A 25 2.17 12.80 3.72
N CYS A 26 2.93 13.84 3.45
CA CYS A 26 2.65 15.17 3.97
C CYS A 26 1.98 16.02 2.88
N SER A 27 0.94 16.71 3.24
CA SER A 27 0.29 17.68 2.37
C SER A 27 0.11 18.99 3.11
N SER A 28 -0.08 20.06 2.36
CA SER A 28 -0.27 21.40 2.93
C SER A 28 -1.63 21.93 2.45
N PRO A 29 -2.71 21.66 3.20
CA PRO A 29 -4.05 22.09 2.78
C PRO A 29 -4.23 23.60 2.83
N ALA A 30 -3.40 24.31 3.60
CA ALA A 30 -3.45 25.76 3.73
C ALA A 30 -2.06 26.26 4.11
N PRO A 31 -1.76 27.55 3.93
CA PRO A 31 -0.48 28.09 4.38
C PRO A 31 -0.24 27.82 5.87
N ALA A 32 0.99 27.45 6.20
CA ALA A 32 1.42 27.12 7.57
C ALA A 32 0.65 25.94 8.16
N HIS A 33 0.09 25.06 7.33
CA HIS A 33 -0.54 23.82 7.78
C HIS A 33 0.17 22.65 7.15
N ALA A 34 0.46 21.63 7.96
CA ALA A 34 1.04 20.36 7.50
C ALA A 34 0.12 19.24 7.96
N LEU A 35 -0.35 18.43 7.01
CA LEU A 35 -1.20 17.28 7.28
C LEU A 35 -0.44 16.03 6.91
N LEU A 36 -0.17 15.19 7.91
CA LEU A 36 0.52 13.92 7.73
C LEU A 36 -0.52 12.80 7.70
N THR A 37 -0.51 12.02 6.63
CA THR A 37 -1.34 10.84 6.49
C THR A 37 -0.41 9.63 6.62
N ILE A 38 -0.71 8.70 7.53
CA ILE A 38 0.21 7.59 7.83
C ILE A 38 -0.46 6.23 7.70
N LEU A 39 0.38 5.24 7.40
CA LEU A 39 0.03 3.82 7.44
C LEU A 39 0.81 3.16 8.56
N GLN A 40 0.23 2.13 9.15
CA GLN A 40 0.82 1.36 10.24
C GLN A 40 1.07 -0.08 9.81
N ARG A 41 2.23 -0.65 10.23
CA ARG A 41 2.65 -1.98 9.78
C ARG A 41 1.88 -3.12 10.41
N ASP A 42 1.54 -2.98 11.68
CA ASP A 42 1.11 -4.09 12.52
C ASP A 42 -0.39 -4.10 12.80
N THR A 43 -1.17 -3.44 11.97
CA THR A 43 -2.64 -3.52 12.03
C THR A 43 -3.16 -4.36 10.87
N ASP A 44 -4.35 -4.93 11.04
CA ASP A 44 -4.91 -5.86 10.06
C ASP A 44 -5.08 -5.23 8.67
N ASN A 45 -5.48 -3.98 8.62
CA ASN A 45 -5.74 -3.28 7.35
C ASN A 45 -4.74 -2.16 7.08
N ASN A 46 -3.67 -2.05 7.87
CA ASN A 46 -2.65 -1.00 7.77
C ASN A 46 -3.15 0.40 8.15
N ALA A 47 -4.35 0.51 8.70
CA ALA A 47 -4.82 1.80 9.24
C ALA A 47 -4.07 2.10 10.54
N SER A 48 -3.62 3.34 10.69
CA SER A 48 -2.93 3.73 11.91
C SER A 48 -3.92 3.91 13.06
N THR A 49 -3.43 3.61 14.27
CA THR A 49 -4.22 3.80 15.50
C THR A 49 -4.07 5.23 16.01
N SER A 50 -5.03 5.63 16.84
CA SER A 50 -4.95 6.94 17.51
C SER A 50 -3.68 7.07 18.35
N GLU A 51 -3.25 5.98 18.98
CA GLU A 51 -2.03 5.97 19.75
C GLU A 51 -0.82 6.31 18.89
N LEU A 52 -0.68 5.64 17.74
CA LEU A 52 0.44 5.91 16.84
C LEU A 52 0.36 7.33 16.27
N ASN A 53 -0.84 7.76 15.89
CA ASN A 53 -1.03 9.12 15.39
C ASN A 53 -0.54 10.16 16.40
N ASN A 54 -0.83 9.95 17.69
CA ASN A 54 -0.40 10.86 18.75
C ASN A 54 1.10 10.82 18.96
N ILE A 55 1.71 9.63 18.88
CA ILE A 55 3.16 9.49 18.99
C ILE A 55 3.85 10.27 17.88
N VAL A 56 3.37 10.11 16.66
CA VAL A 56 3.94 10.81 15.49
C VAL A 56 3.73 12.32 15.65
N LEU A 57 2.53 12.74 16.03
CA LEU A 57 2.22 14.16 16.21
C LEU A 57 3.16 14.81 17.24
N ASN A 58 3.34 14.17 18.38
CA ASN A 58 4.21 14.68 19.43
C ASN A 58 5.67 14.77 18.96
N TYR A 59 6.12 13.77 18.22
CA TYR A 59 7.48 13.72 17.73
C TYR A 59 7.75 14.83 16.71
N VAL A 60 6.89 14.99 15.71
CA VAL A 60 7.11 15.98 14.65
C VAL A 60 6.82 17.41 15.10
N SER A 61 6.10 17.58 16.20
CA SER A 61 5.77 18.89 16.76
C SER A 61 6.86 19.43 17.67
N GLY A 62 7.94 18.65 17.91
CA GLY A 62 9.06 19.13 18.71
C GLY A 62 9.66 20.40 18.15
N GLU A 63 10.13 21.27 19.03
CA GLU A 63 10.62 22.60 18.64
C GLU A 63 11.72 22.57 17.60
N THR A 64 12.53 21.51 17.59
CA THR A 64 13.65 21.37 16.66
C THR A 64 13.25 20.74 15.33
N LYS A 65 12.01 20.29 15.19
CA LYS A 65 11.59 19.50 14.05
C LYS A 65 10.61 20.21 13.12
N ARG A 66 9.87 21.21 13.62
CA ARG A 66 8.91 21.94 12.79
C ARG A 66 9.29 23.41 12.67
N PRO A 67 8.99 24.02 11.51
CA PRO A 67 9.12 25.46 11.36
C PRO A 67 8.20 26.20 12.32
N THR A 68 8.64 27.35 12.78
CA THR A 68 7.85 28.21 13.66
C THR A 68 6.54 28.61 12.99
N GLY A 69 5.44 28.45 13.68
CA GLY A 69 4.13 28.85 13.21
C GLY A 69 3.35 27.79 12.44
N ASP A 70 4.00 26.67 12.10
CA ASP A 70 3.29 25.62 11.38
C ASP A 70 2.31 24.89 12.30
N ARG A 71 1.14 24.58 11.77
CA ARG A 71 0.15 23.74 12.42
C ARG A 71 0.25 22.35 11.83
N VAL A 72 0.52 21.37 12.67
CA VAL A 72 0.74 19.99 12.25
C VAL A 72 -0.44 19.14 12.72
N GLN A 73 -0.97 18.34 11.80
CA GLN A 73 -2.02 17.37 12.09
C GLN A 73 -1.57 16.01 11.55
N VAL A 74 -1.97 14.94 12.23
CA VAL A 74 -1.69 13.57 11.81
C VAL A 74 -3.02 12.83 11.72
N GLN A 75 -3.21 12.12 10.62
CA GLN A 75 -4.43 11.34 10.39
C GLN A 75 -4.07 9.95 9.88
N SER A 76 -5.02 9.03 10.04
CA SER A 76 -4.95 7.71 9.43
C SER A 76 -5.32 7.81 7.96
N ALA A 77 -4.69 6.96 7.15
CA ALA A 77 -5.09 6.82 5.75
C ALA A 77 -6.48 6.21 5.65
N GLU A 78 -7.19 6.58 4.61
CA GLU A 78 -8.42 5.88 4.22
C GLU A 78 -8.04 4.58 3.54
N ILE A 79 -8.52 3.46 4.07
CA ILE A 79 -8.17 2.14 3.55
C ILE A 79 -9.25 1.67 2.60
N ILE A 80 -8.84 1.38 1.37
CA ILE A 80 -9.74 0.84 0.34
C ILE A 80 -9.45 -0.65 0.24
N GLU A 81 -10.42 -1.47 0.62
CA GLU A 81 -10.27 -2.91 0.60
C GLU A 81 -10.62 -3.48 -0.77
N PHE A 82 -9.90 -4.50 -1.18
CA PHE A 82 -10.17 -5.18 -2.44
C PHE A 82 -9.80 -6.65 -2.31
N GLN A 83 -10.29 -7.44 -3.24
CA GLN A 83 -9.99 -8.87 -3.31
C GLN A 83 -9.43 -9.19 -4.69
N ILE A 84 -8.56 -10.17 -4.75
CA ILE A 84 -8.02 -10.68 -6.00
C ILE A 84 -8.64 -12.04 -6.24
N GLN A 85 -9.29 -12.21 -7.39
CA GLN A 85 -9.83 -13.48 -7.83
C GLN A 85 -9.45 -13.67 -9.29
N ALA A 86 -8.81 -14.78 -9.60
CA ALA A 86 -8.32 -15.03 -10.95
C ALA A 86 -8.32 -16.52 -11.25
N LYS A 87 -8.47 -16.85 -12.52
CA LYS A 87 -8.28 -18.20 -13.05
C LYS A 87 -6.99 -18.22 -13.87
N LEU A 88 -6.17 -19.23 -13.60
CA LEU A 88 -4.91 -19.40 -14.32
C LEU A 88 -5.07 -20.53 -15.33
N HIS A 89 -4.72 -20.22 -16.58
CA HIS A 89 -4.63 -21.22 -17.63
C HIS A 89 -3.19 -21.67 -17.69
N ILE A 90 -2.91 -22.86 -17.18
CA ILE A 90 -1.56 -23.42 -17.15
C ILE A 90 -1.55 -24.56 -18.17
N ASN A 91 -0.56 -24.53 -19.06
CA ASN A 91 -0.39 -25.59 -20.02
C ASN A 91 -0.21 -26.93 -19.29
N ASN A 92 -0.66 -27.98 -19.95
CA ASN A 92 -0.64 -29.33 -19.39
C ASN A 92 0.81 -29.83 -19.29
N VAL A 93 1.49 -29.42 -18.23
CA VAL A 93 2.89 -29.78 -17.95
C VAL A 93 2.95 -30.49 -16.60
N PRO A 94 3.97 -31.33 -16.39
CA PRO A 94 4.09 -32.05 -15.13
C PRO A 94 4.20 -31.16 -13.90
N GLU A 95 4.68 -29.93 -14.08
CA GLU A 95 4.96 -28.99 -13.01
C GLU A 95 3.79 -28.04 -12.72
N THR A 96 2.54 -28.41 -13.06
CA THR A 96 1.37 -27.55 -12.87
C THR A 96 1.26 -27.03 -11.44
N ASP A 97 1.45 -27.88 -10.44
CA ASP A 97 1.36 -27.46 -9.04
C ASP A 97 2.46 -26.46 -8.68
N THR A 98 3.66 -26.65 -9.21
CA THR A 98 4.79 -25.75 -8.99
C THR A 98 4.52 -24.40 -9.62
N VAL A 99 3.94 -24.36 -10.81
CA VAL A 99 3.60 -23.11 -11.51
C VAL A 99 2.51 -22.38 -10.72
N PHE A 100 1.49 -23.11 -10.26
CA PHE A 100 0.41 -22.50 -9.46
C PHE A 100 0.99 -21.88 -8.16
N ALA A 101 1.86 -22.63 -7.46
CA ALA A 101 2.48 -22.12 -6.24
C ALA A 101 3.35 -20.88 -6.52
N ALA A 102 4.06 -20.86 -7.65
CA ALA A 102 4.87 -19.70 -8.03
C ALA A 102 3.99 -18.47 -8.30
N ALA A 103 2.83 -18.67 -8.93
CA ALA A 103 1.89 -17.57 -9.17
C ALA A 103 1.33 -17.05 -7.85
N MET A 104 0.99 -17.94 -6.93
CA MET A 104 0.49 -17.53 -5.61
C MET A 104 1.55 -16.74 -4.84
N ASP A 105 2.79 -17.20 -4.86
CA ASP A 105 3.89 -16.48 -4.20
C ASP A 105 4.10 -15.10 -4.84
N SER A 106 4.03 -15.02 -6.15
CA SER A 106 4.25 -13.78 -6.88
C SER A 106 3.16 -12.75 -6.56
N ILE A 107 1.90 -13.16 -6.57
CA ILE A 107 0.80 -12.23 -6.26
C ILE A 107 0.82 -11.82 -4.78
N SER A 108 1.18 -12.73 -3.90
CA SER A 108 1.33 -12.42 -2.47
C SER A 108 2.43 -11.40 -2.24
N SER A 109 3.53 -11.54 -2.95
CA SER A 109 4.64 -10.60 -2.89
C SER A 109 4.22 -9.22 -3.40
N TYR A 110 3.48 -9.19 -4.50
CA TYR A 110 2.93 -7.93 -5.02
C TYR A 110 2.06 -7.24 -3.97
N VAL A 111 1.13 -7.98 -3.36
CA VAL A 111 0.24 -7.43 -2.33
C VAL A 111 1.04 -6.86 -1.17
N ASN A 112 2.08 -7.58 -0.72
CA ASN A 112 2.88 -7.13 0.41
C ASN A 112 3.71 -5.88 0.11
N THR A 113 4.21 -5.75 -1.11
CA THR A 113 5.08 -4.63 -1.47
C THR A 113 4.30 -3.39 -1.94
N SER A 114 3.01 -3.53 -2.26
CA SER A 114 2.20 -2.43 -2.76
C SER A 114 1.41 -1.70 -1.67
N LYS A 115 1.66 -2.01 -0.39
CA LYS A 115 0.97 -1.36 0.74
C LYS A 115 1.58 0.01 1.00
N ARG A 116 1.26 0.96 0.14
CA ARG A 116 1.78 2.33 0.23
C ARG A 116 0.68 3.32 -0.12
N LEU A 117 0.81 4.51 0.44
CA LEU A 117 -0.12 5.61 0.19
C LEU A 117 -0.08 6.02 -1.28
N GLY A 118 -1.24 6.19 -1.87
CA GLY A 118 -1.38 6.61 -3.25
C GLY A 118 -1.08 5.54 -4.28
N LYS A 119 -0.70 4.34 -3.84
CA LYS A 119 -0.37 3.24 -4.76
C LYS A 119 -1.65 2.55 -5.18
N GLY A 120 -2.13 2.87 -6.39
CA GLY A 120 -3.32 2.27 -6.96
C GLY A 120 -3.12 0.80 -7.29
N VAL A 121 -4.23 0.14 -7.63
CA VAL A 121 -4.23 -1.26 -8.06
C VAL A 121 -4.60 -1.28 -9.52
N TYR A 122 -3.63 -1.65 -10.36
CA TYR A 122 -3.78 -1.60 -11.83
C TYR A 122 -3.80 -3.01 -12.40
N PHE A 123 -4.61 -3.20 -13.44
CA PHE A 123 -4.70 -4.52 -14.09
C PHE A 123 -3.36 -4.98 -14.62
N SER A 124 -2.57 -4.08 -15.20
CA SER A 124 -1.27 -4.45 -15.74
C SER A 124 -0.33 -5.02 -14.67
N ASP A 125 -0.37 -4.47 -13.46
CA ASP A 125 0.43 -4.99 -12.35
C ASP A 125 -0.05 -6.35 -11.90
N LEU A 126 -1.38 -6.54 -11.83
CA LEU A 126 -1.97 -7.80 -11.41
C LEU A 126 -1.68 -8.90 -12.43
N TYR A 127 -1.85 -8.61 -13.72
CA TYR A 127 -1.51 -9.58 -14.77
C TYR A 127 -0.03 -9.91 -14.77
N SER A 128 0.81 -8.91 -14.59
CA SER A 128 2.26 -9.12 -14.52
C SER A 128 2.65 -10.02 -13.37
N ALA A 129 2.05 -9.81 -12.20
CA ALA A 129 2.35 -10.61 -11.01
C ALA A 129 1.88 -12.06 -11.18
N LEU A 130 0.75 -12.27 -11.85
CA LEU A 130 0.15 -13.60 -12.01
C LEU A 130 0.73 -14.38 -13.20
N LYS A 131 1.26 -13.69 -14.20
CA LYS A 131 1.75 -14.31 -15.42
C LYS A 131 3.19 -14.79 -15.24
N VAL A 132 3.39 -15.70 -14.31
CA VAL A 132 4.71 -16.31 -14.10
C VAL A 132 4.99 -17.34 -15.20
N THR A 133 6.25 -17.77 -15.30
CA THR A 133 6.63 -18.78 -16.28
C THR A 133 5.78 -20.03 -16.11
N GLY A 134 5.17 -20.49 -17.19
CA GLY A 134 4.30 -21.65 -17.21
C GLY A 134 2.82 -21.30 -17.22
N VAL A 135 2.46 -20.08 -16.88
CA VAL A 135 1.07 -19.60 -17.00
C VAL A 135 0.87 -19.11 -18.42
N ASP A 136 -0.08 -19.72 -19.11
CA ASP A 136 -0.40 -19.38 -20.49
C ASP A 136 -1.25 -18.12 -20.56
N ARG A 137 -2.29 -18.03 -19.73
CA ARG A 137 -3.23 -16.93 -19.72
C ARG A 137 -3.82 -16.73 -18.33
N VAL A 138 -4.11 -15.49 -17.98
CA VAL A 138 -4.74 -15.12 -16.72
C VAL A 138 -6.12 -14.52 -17.01
N GLU A 139 -7.15 -15.05 -16.35
CA GLU A 139 -8.47 -14.42 -16.33
C GLU A 139 -8.67 -13.76 -14.99
N LEU A 140 -8.68 -12.44 -14.99
CA LEU A 140 -8.87 -11.67 -13.75
C LEU A 140 -10.37 -11.44 -13.55
N LEU A 141 -10.91 -11.95 -12.46
CA LEU A 141 -12.33 -11.83 -12.13
C LEU A 141 -12.58 -10.71 -11.14
N SER A 142 -11.64 -10.44 -10.25
CA SER A 142 -11.73 -9.35 -9.27
C SER A 142 -10.33 -8.79 -9.03
N PRO A 143 -10.16 -7.50 -8.89
CA PRO A 143 -11.17 -6.44 -8.96
C PRO A 143 -11.71 -6.26 -10.38
N THR A 144 -12.94 -5.75 -10.49
CA THR A 144 -13.58 -5.54 -11.79
C THR A 144 -13.19 -4.22 -12.44
N SER A 145 -12.60 -3.33 -11.67
CA SER A 145 -12.06 -2.06 -12.15
C SER A 145 -10.80 -1.74 -11.39
N GLU A 146 -9.94 -0.92 -12.01
CA GLU A 146 -8.73 -0.48 -11.37
C GLU A 146 -9.04 0.47 -10.22
N LEU A 147 -8.20 0.45 -9.18
CA LEU A 147 -8.32 1.36 -8.05
C LEU A 147 -7.34 2.51 -8.26
N ILE A 148 -7.89 3.71 -8.44
CA ILE A 148 -7.10 4.94 -8.56
C ILE A 148 -7.20 5.63 -7.21
N LEU A 149 -6.07 5.80 -6.53
CA LEU A 149 -6.06 6.28 -5.16
C LEU A 149 -5.46 7.66 -5.05
N THR A 150 -5.94 8.43 -4.08
CA THR A 150 -5.31 9.68 -3.69
C THR A 150 -4.16 9.42 -2.72
N ASN A 151 -3.36 10.46 -2.43
CA ASN A 151 -2.27 10.34 -1.47
C ASN A 151 -2.76 10.12 -0.02
N PHE A 152 -4.06 10.21 0.22
CA PHE A 152 -4.67 9.97 1.52
C PHE A 152 -5.21 8.56 1.65
N GLN A 153 -5.08 7.75 0.61
CA GLN A 153 -5.67 6.42 0.54
C GLN A 153 -4.60 5.37 0.30
N ALA A 154 -4.87 4.18 0.81
CA ALA A 154 -4.06 3.00 0.53
C ALA A 154 -4.98 1.80 0.32
N ALA A 155 -4.55 0.88 -0.52
CA ALA A 155 -5.33 -0.32 -0.82
C ALA A 155 -4.84 -1.48 0.04
N THR A 156 -5.78 -2.27 0.55
CA THR A 156 -5.48 -3.49 1.31
C THR A 156 -6.23 -4.65 0.67
N CYS A 157 -5.48 -5.68 0.30
CA CYS A 157 -6.07 -6.91 -0.24
C CYS A 157 -6.53 -7.79 0.92
N THR A 158 -7.83 -8.11 0.94
CA THR A 158 -8.41 -8.90 2.02
C THR A 158 -8.47 -10.38 1.70
N ALA A 159 -8.38 -10.77 0.43
CA ALA A 159 -8.40 -12.17 0.02
C ALA A 159 -7.77 -12.34 -1.36
N ILE A 160 -7.06 -13.44 -1.52
CA ILE A 160 -6.51 -13.84 -2.82
C ILE A 160 -7.09 -15.22 -3.12
N ASN A 161 -7.81 -15.32 -4.21
CA ASN A 161 -8.47 -16.55 -4.61
C ASN A 161 -8.06 -16.91 -6.04
N LEU A 162 -7.07 -17.80 -6.14
CA LEU A 162 -6.60 -18.30 -7.44
C LEU A 162 -7.13 -19.70 -7.67
N THR A 163 -7.62 -19.95 -8.86
CA THR A 163 -8.05 -21.28 -9.29
C THR A 163 -7.41 -21.60 -10.63
N MET A 164 -7.32 -22.89 -10.94
CA MET A 164 -6.89 -23.32 -12.26
C MET A 164 -8.11 -23.44 -13.16
N ALA A 165 -7.99 -22.94 -14.39
CA ALA A 165 -9.08 -23.07 -15.36
C ALA A 165 -9.27 -24.53 -15.71
N GLY A 166 -10.53 -24.95 -15.81
CA GLY A 166 -10.89 -26.34 -16.06
C GLY A 166 -11.17 -27.16 -14.80
N GLU A 167 -10.88 -26.60 -13.64
CA GLU A 167 -11.28 -27.19 -12.36
C GLU A 167 -12.55 -26.50 -11.88
N GLU A 168 -13.68 -27.12 -12.13
CA GLU A 168 -14.97 -26.58 -11.73
C GLU A 168 -15.74 -27.55 -10.86
#